data_52a75890868e12aefa08d06aebaa19a3
#
_entry.id   52a75890868e12aefa08d06aebaa19a3
#
_cell.length_a   1.000
_cell.length_b   1.000
_cell.length_c   1.000
_cell.angle_alpha   90.00
_cell.angle_beta   90.00
_cell.angle_gamma   90.00
#
_symmetry.space_group_name_H-M   'P 1'
#
loop_
_entity.id
_entity.type
_entity.pdbx_description
1 polymer ?
#
loop_
_entity_poly.entity_id
_entity_poly.type
_entity_poly.pdbx_seq_one_letter_code
_entity_poly.pdbx_strand_id
1 'polypeptide(L)'
;MWRLGFFFHEMGYGLLSIFLPLYVIAIGGSLFEIGVMMSVALLLSIPTSFLWGYLCDRGKRYKRYILLSFLASTVLLYLFTFTSSVLLLILLYSVMSILHVAHEAPKNVLIAELYSRQDWEKSFAFYEGFTEIGWLIGLLLGFVLSTLMFNSAATLFFCAGLNLVAFLLSLVLVRDPAMVFERGLVSIEKSVDFASRGIFIASSMIDGVSVTTTKFKRDNVNAFCGGLILFSLATSILFTPMPIFISDIVKTAALPAGLVFAVFVLNSGGGVLGYALAQRRSEQSTTKSSTSRLVFLRGIFAFLLILVAQLSALASVGLATAVLIVFGFLNALFLVNTLSLSMEVIPAGKSGLFNVLIGVGGAGGSFLGPLIAQSFGFLTVFIMAGVVFLLAYVAFKIF
;
A
#
# COMPACT_ATOMS: atom_id res chain seq x y z
N MET A 1 23.58 2.70 -1.37
CA MET A 1 23.32 3.11 -2.79
C MET A 1 22.30 2.22 -3.50
N TRP A 2 22.18 0.92 -3.20
CA TRP A 2 21.22 0.00 -3.82
C TRP A 2 19.74 0.46 -3.74
N ARG A 3 19.37 1.26 -2.73
CA ARG A 3 18.02 1.80 -2.53
C ARG A 3 17.57 2.81 -3.59
N LEU A 4 18.50 3.39 -4.36
CA LEU A 4 18.15 4.40 -5.38
C LEU A 4 17.24 3.83 -6.48
N GLY A 5 17.42 2.56 -6.87
CA GLY A 5 16.51 1.92 -7.82
C GLY A 5 15.07 1.87 -7.31
N PHE A 6 14.89 1.49 -6.04
CA PHE A 6 13.57 1.47 -5.40
C PHE A 6 12.97 2.87 -5.28
N PHE A 7 13.77 3.87 -4.96
CA PHE A 7 13.32 5.26 -4.92
C PHE A 7 12.70 5.72 -6.25
N PHE A 8 13.37 5.49 -7.37
CA PHE A 8 12.82 5.84 -8.68
C PHE A 8 11.60 4.98 -9.07
N HIS A 9 11.56 3.74 -8.64
CA HIS A 9 10.40 2.86 -8.80
C HIS A 9 9.19 3.43 -8.06
N GLU A 10 9.34 3.76 -6.78
CA GLU A 10 8.26 4.36 -5.97
C GLU A 10 7.84 5.73 -6.49
N MET A 11 8.76 6.52 -7.03
CA MET A 11 8.45 7.78 -7.70
C MET A 11 7.53 7.57 -8.92
N GLY A 12 7.76 6.53 -9.71
CA GLY A 12 6.87 6.15 -10.82
C GLY A 12 5.49 5.71 -10.34
N TYR A 13 5.43 4.93 -9.25
CA TYR A 13 4.17 4.46 -8.67
C TYR A 13 3.40 5.57 -7.92
N GLY A 14 4.10 6.50 -7.27
CA GLY A 14 3.48 7.69 -6.67
C GLY A 14 2.74 8.53 -7.71
N LEU A 15 3.37 8.79 -8.86
CA LEU A 15 2.72 9.46 -9.99
C LEU A 15 1.53 8.65 -10.50
N LEU A 16 1.71 7.33 -10.71
CA LEU A 16 0.69 6.44 -11.25
C LEU A 16 -0.52 6.30 -10.33
N SER A 17 -0.35 6.33 -9.03
CA SER A 17 -1.40 6.07 -8.03
C SER A 17 -2.61 6.98 -8.15
N ILE A 18 -2.39 8.24 -8.47
CA ILE A 18 -3.45 9.24 -8.68
C ILE A 18 -3.82 9.35 -10.15
N PHE A 19 -2.82 9.24 -11.03
CA PHE A 19 -3.04 9.35 -12.47
C PHE A 19 -3.92 8.21 -13.00
N LEU A 20 -3.71 6.97 -12.59
CA LEU A 20 -4.37 5.80 -13.17
C LEU A 20 -5.89 5.80 -12.99
N PRO A 21 -6.48 6.05 -11.79
CA PRO A 21 -7.92 6.21 -11.63
C PRO A 21 -8.49 7.33 -12.51
N LEU A 22 -7.80 8.47 -12.61
CA LEU A 22 -8.23 9.60 -13.46
C LEU A 22 -8.17 9.22 -14.95
N TYR A 23 -7.16 8.46 -15.34
CA TYR A 23 -6.99 7.98 -16.70
C TYR A 23 -8.09 6.99 -17.11
N VAL A 24 -8.49 6.07 -16.22
CA VAL A 24 -9.63 5.15 -16.46
C VAL A 24 -10.90 5.95 -16.79
N ILE A 25 -11.21 6.98 -16.01
CA ILE A 25 -12.36 7.85 -16.28
C ILE A 25 -12.19 8.60 -17.62
N ALA A 26 -10.99 9.09 -17.91
CA ALA A 26 -10.71 9.85 -19.14
C ALA A 26 -10.89 9.03 -20.41
N ILE A 27 -10.65 7.71 -20.38
CA ILE A 27 -10.90 6.79 -21.50
C ILE A 27 -12.33 6.22 -21.53
N GLY A 28 -13.25 6.76 -20.72
CA GLY A 28 -14.66 6.38 -20.68
C GLY A 28 -15.01 5.27 -19.69
N GLY A 29 -14.10 4.91 -18.80
CA GLY A 29 -14.36 3.97 -17.73
C GLY A 29 -15.20 4.56 -16.60
N SER A 30 -15.66 3.69 -15.70
CA SER A 30 -16.52 3.99 -14.57
C SER A 30 -15.78 3.79 -13.22
N LEU A 31 -16.36 4.30 -12.13
CA LEU A 31 -15.88 4.02 -10.78
C LEU A 31 -15.87 2.51 -10.48
N PHE A 32 -16.87 1.77 -10.95
CA PHE A 32 -16.92 0.32 -10.80
C PHE A 32 -15.69 -0.36 -11.42
N GLU A 33 -15.30 0.03 -12.63
CA GLU A 33 -14.13 -0.54 -13.32
C GLU A 33 -12.81 -0.20 -12.61
N ILE A 34 -12.70 1.00 -12.02
CA ILE A 34 -11.58 1.33 -11.12
C ILE A 34 -11.56 0.36 -9.94
N GLY A 35 -12.71 0.11 -9.32
CA GLY A 35 -12.85 -0.84 -8.22
C GLY A 35 -12.42 -2.26 -8.60
N VAL A 36 -12.88 -2.75 -9.75
CA VAL A 36 -12.49 -4.05 -10.29
C VAL A 36 -10.99 -4.10 -10.53
N MET A 37 -10.43 -3.10 -11.21
CA MET A 37 -8.99 -3.03 -11.53
C MET A 37 -8.13 -3.10 -10.28
N MET A 38 -8.41 -2.28 -9.27
CA MET A 38 -7.63 -2.21 -8.04
C MET A 38 -7.80 -3.46 -7.17
N SER A 39 -9.04 -3.97 -7.07
CA SER A 39 -9.34 -5.16 -6.28
C SER A 39 -8.69 -6.42 -6.88
N VAL A 40 -8.82 -6.64 -8.19
CA VAL A 40 -8.21 -7.79 -8.87
C VAL A 40 -6.70 -7.75 -8.73
N ALA A 41 -6.07 -6.59 -8.91
CA ALA A 41 -4.63 -6.41 -8.75
C ALA A 41 -4.17 -6.81 -7.33
N LEU A 42 -4.87 -6.35 -6.27
CA LEU A 42 -4.56 -6.70 -4.88
C LEU A 42 -4.83 -8.18 -4.58
N LEU A 43 -5.93 -8.75 -5.08
CA LEU A 43 -6.22 -10.18 -4.91
C LEU A 43 -5.15 -11.07 -5.55
N LEU A 44 -4.67 -10.71 -6.73
CA LEU A 44 -3.62 -11.45 -7.43
C LEU A 44 -2.25 -11.27 -6.78
N SER A 45 -1.97 -10.12 -6.17
CA SER A 45 -0.70 -9.86 -5.47
C SER A 45 -0.50 -10.77 -4.26
N ILE A 46 -1.57 -11.21 -3.59
CA ILE A 46 -1.49 -12.07 -2.39
C ILE A 46 -0.85 -13.43 -2.71
N PRO A 47 -1.43 -14.29 -3.57
CA PRO A 47 -0.84 -15.60 -3.88
C PRO A 47 0.51 -15.45 -4.61
N THR A 48 0.67 -14.43 -5.44
CA THR A 48 1.93 -14.21 -6.17
C THR A 48 3.06 -13.75 -5.27
N SER A 49 2.80 -13.04 -4.17
CA SER A 49 3.83 -12.70 -3.18
C SER A 49 4.44 -13.95 -2.54
N PHE A 50 3.62 -14.97 -2.25
CA PHE A 50 4.12 -16.26 -1.77
C PHE A 50 4.92 -17.01 -2.84
N LEU A 51 4.44 -17.00 -4.08
CA LEU A 51 5.15 -17.64 -5.20
C LEU A 51 6.54 -17.00 -5.40
N TRP A 52 6.61 -15.65 -5.43
CA TRP A 52 7.88 -14.95 -5.61
C TRP A 52 8.80 -15.13 -4.40
N GLY A 53 8.28 -15.17 -3.17
CA GLY A 53 9.03 -15.49 -1.97
C GLY A 53 9.68 -16.88 -2.09
N TYR A 54 8.90 -17.90 -2.47
CA TYR A 54 9.40 -19.27 -2.68
C TYR A 54 10.47 -19.34 -3.76
N LEU A 55 10.22 -18.73 -4.92
CA LEU A 55 11.18 -18.71 -6.04
C LEU A 55 12.48 -17.97 -5.66
N CYS A 56 12.36 -16.90 -4.89
CA CYS A 56 13.49 -16.13 -4.39
C CYS A 56 14.36 -16.95 -3.44
N ASP A 57 13.75 -17.64 -2.48
CA ASP A 57 14.45 -18.46 -1.49
C ASP A 57 15.14 -19.67 -2.15
N ARG A 58 14.49 -20.30 -3.14
CA ARG A 58 15.06 -21.40 -3.89
C ARG A 58 16.18 -20.97 -4.84
N GLY A 59 15.98 -19.83 -5.52
CA GLY A 59 16.90 -19.36 -6.56
C GLY A 59 18.13 -18.62 -6.02
N LYS A 60 18.07 -18.09 -4.81
CA LYS A 60 19.12 -17.28 -4.14
C LYS A 60 19.71 -16.15 -5.01
N ARG A 61 18.95 -15.68 -6.00
CA ARG A 61 19.35 -14.65 -6.98
C ARG A 61 18.39 -13.46 -6.89
N TYR A 62 18.45 -12.77 -5.79
CA TYR A 62 17.55 -11.68 -5.41
C TYR A 62 17.50 -10.54 -6.42
N LYS A 63 18.66 -10.16 -6.95
CA LYS A 63 18.80 -9.12 -7.99
C LYS A 63 17.91 -9.38 -9.20
N ARG A 64 17.78 -10.64 -9.66
CA ARG A 64 16.99 -10.97 -10.86
C ARG A 64 15.51 -10.64 -10.69
N TYR A 65 14.94 -10.89 -9.52
CA TYR A 65 13.53 -10.63 -9.26
C TYR A 65 13.24 -9.12 -9.13
N ILE A 66 14.19 -8.35 -8.57
CA ILE A 66 14.12 -6.88 -8.55
C ILE A 66 14.13 -6.36 -9.99
N LEU A 67 15.07 -6.81 -10.81
CA LEU A 67 15.19 -6.39 -12.20
C LEU A 67 13.96 -6.81 -13.03
N LEU A 68 13.43 -8.01 -12.80
CA LEU A 68 12.20 -8.48 -13.45
C LEU A 68 11.02 -7.55 -13.15
N SER A 69 10.81 -7.19 -11.87
CA SER A 69 9.73 -6.31 -11.46
C SER A 69 9.83 -4.93 -12.11
N PHE A 70 11.00 -4.31 -12.09
CA PHE A 70 11.19 -2.96 -12.63
C PHE A 70 11.10 -2.92 -14.15
N LEU A 71 11.68 -3.91 -14.83
CA LEU A 71 11.57 -4.05 -16.28
C LEU A 71 10.12 -4.32 -16.71
N ALA A 72 9.44 -5.22 -16.03
CA ALA A 72 8.03 -5.51 -16.30
C ALA A 72 7.15 -4.27 -16.12
N SER A 73 7.35 -3.52 -15.03
CA SER A 73 6.66 -2.23 -14.83
C SER A 73 6.94 -1.25 -15.96
N THR A 74 8.19 -1.15 -16.43
CA THR A 74 8.57 -0.29 -17.58
C THR A 74 7.79 -0.69 -18.83
N VAL A 75 7.82 -1.98 -19.18
CA VAL A 75 7.18 -2.50 -20.42
C VAL A 75 5.67 -2.34 -20.37
N LEU A 76 5.05 -2.70 -19.23
CA LEU A 76 3.60 -2.64 -19.09
C LEU A 76 3.09 -1.19 -19.07
N LEU A 77 3.78 -0.27 -18.40
CA LEU A 77 3.44 1.15 -18.43
C LEU A 77 3.60 1.75 -19.84
N TYR A 78 4.60 1.31 -20.59
CA TYR A 78 4.74 1.65 -21.99
C TYR A 78 3.55 1.12 -22.82
N LEU A 79 3.13 -0.13 -22.60
CA LEU A 79 1.96 -0.72 -23.28
C LEU A 79 0.65 0.01 -22.94
N PHE A 80 0.52 0.55 -21.72
CA PHE A 80 -0.67 1.36 -21.36
C PHE A 80 -0.86 2.56 -22.28
N THR A 81 0.21 3.13 -22.84
CA THR A 81 0.11 4.31 -23.75
C THR A 81 -0.66 4.01 -25.03
N PHE A 82 -0.72 2.75 -25.45
CA PHE A 82 -1.44 2.29 -26.65
C PHE A 82 -2.83 1.75 -26.35
N THR A 83 -3.23 1.76 -25.08
CA THR A 83 -4.47 1.13 -24.64
C THR A 83 -5.58 2.17 -24.53
N SER A 84 -6.63 2.00 -25.34
CA SER A 84 -7.87 2.77 -25.27
C SER A 84 -9.05 1.99 -24.66
N SER A 85 -8.86 0.71 -24.37
CA SER A 85 -9.87 -0.18 -23.78
C SER A 85 -9.66 -0.33 -22.28
N VAL A 86 -10.69 -0.02 -21.50
CA VAL A 86 -10.67 -0.19 -20.04
C VAL A 86 -10.39 -1.65 -19.64
N LEU A 87 -11.00 -2.61 -20.34
CA LEU A 87 -10.79 -4.03 -20.08
C LEU A 87 -9.33 -4.43 -20.29
N LEU A 88 -8.70 -3.99 -21.38
CA LEU A 88 -7.29 -4.27 -21.65
C LEU A 88 -6.40 -3.62 -20.60
N LEU A 89 -6.72 -2.41 -20.15
CA LEU A 89 -6.01 -1.73 -19.06
C LEU A 89 -6.10 -2.51 -17.74
N ILE A 90 -7.28 -3.04 -17.40
CA ILE A 90 -7.47 -3.91 -16.22
C ILE A 90 -6.60 -5.16 -16.31
N LEU A 91 -6.56 -5.83 -17.46
CA LEU A 91 -5.74 -7.02 -17.68
C LEU A 91 -4.23 -6.70 -17.55
N LEU A 92 -3.77 -5.65 -18.22
CA LEU A 92 -2.36 -5.24 -18.16
C LEU A 92 -1.95 -4.80 -16.74
N TYR A 93 -2.84 -4.08 -16.03
CA TYR A 93 -2.60 -3.68 -14.63
C TYR A 93 -2.55 -4.89 -13.70
N SER A 94 -3.39 -5.90 -13.93
CA SER A 94 -3.37 -7.16 -13.19
C SER A 94 -2.05 -7.92 -13.39
N VAL A 95 -1.56 -8.00 -14.63
CA VAL A 95 -0.24 -8.61 -14.93
C VAL A 95 0.88 -7.79 -14.30
N MET A 96 0.79 -6.46 -14.34
CA MET A 96 1.75 -5.57 -13.71
C MET A 96 1.80 -5.81 -12.19
N SER A 97 0.66 -5.96 -11.52
CA SER A 97 0.59 -6.24 -10.08
C SER A 97 1.26 -7.56 -9.71
N ILE A 98 1.04 -8.63 -10.50
CA ILE A 98 1.70 -9.93 -10.32
C ILE A 98 3.23 -9.80 -10.37
N LEU A 99 3.74 -9.08 -11.36
CA LEU A 99 5.19 -8.92 -11.58
C LEU A 99 5.82 -7.87 -10.65
N HIS A 100 5.05 -6.85 -10.26
CA HIS A 100 5.49 -5.82 -9.32
C HIS A 100 5.89 -6.43 -7.97
N VAL A 101 5.10 -7.35 -7.42
CA VAL A 101 5.36 -7.96 -6.11
C VAL A 101 6.66 -8.80 -6.10
N ALA A 102 7.24 -9.13 -7.27
CA ALA A 102 8.47 -9.92 -7.35
C ALA A 102 9.68 -9.26 -6.65
N HIS A 103 9.71 -7.94 -6.46
CA HIS A 103 10.81 -7.25 -5.78
C HIS A 103 10.67 -7.21 -4.25
N GLU A 104 9.48 -7.50 -3.70
CA GLU A 104 9.20 -7.36 -2.26
C GLU A 104 10.01 -8.34 -1.40
N ALA A 105 10.03 -9.64 -1.74
CA ALA A 105 10.81 -10.62 -1.01
C ALA A 105 12.32 -10.33 -1.06
N PRO A 106 12.93 -10.07 -2.25
CA PRO A 106 14.31 -9.64 -2.36
C PRO A 106 14.66 -8.39 -1.56
N LYS A 107 13.80 -7.39 -1.55
CA LYS A 107 13.96 -6.17 -0.74
C LYS A 107 14.16 -6.49 0.73
N ASN A 108 13.27 -7.30 1.29
CA ASN A 108 13.33 -7.67 2.70
C ASN A 108 14.59 -8.46 3.04
N VAL A 109 15.03 -9.36 2.14
CA VAL A 109 16.27 -10.12 2.32
C VAL A 109 17.48 -9.18 2.26
N LEU A 110 17.54 -8.25 1.31
CA LEU A 110 18.65 -7.28 1.23
C LEU A 110 18.77 -6.44 2.51
N ILE A 111 17.64 -6.02 3.11
CA ILE A 111 17.67 -5.29 4.38
C ILE A 111 18.17 -6.21 5.49
N ALA A 112 17.67 -7.43 5.56
CA ALA A 112 18.05 -8.38 6.63
C ALA A 112 19.51 -8.82 6.56
N GLU A 113 20.10 -8.93 5.36
CA GLU A 113 21.49 -9.36 5.16
C GLU A 113 22.52 -8.23 5.26
N LEU A 114 22.14 -7.00 4.88
CA LEU A 114 23.07 -5.87 4.87
C LEU A 114 23.16 -5.13 6.20
N TYR A 115 22.23 -5.40 7.13
CA TYR A 115 22.16 -4.72 8.44
C TYR A 115 22.12 -5.72 9.58
N SER A 116 22.68 -5.33 10.74
CA SER A 116 22.65 -6.15 11.95
C SER A 116 21.21 -6.36 12.42
N ARG A 117 20.95 -7.49 13.09
CA ARG A 117 19.62 -7.81 13.61
C ARG A 117 19.07 -6.74 14.56
N GLN A 118 19.95 -6.09 15.31
CA GLN A 118 19.60 -5.01 16.24
C GLN A 118 19.16 -3.72 15.52
N ASP A 119 19.60 -3.53 14.27
CA ASP A 119 19.30 -2.34 13.46
C ASP A 119 18.19 -2.58 12.43
N TRP A 120 17.55 -3.77 12.40
CA TRP A 120 16.54 -4.07 11.40
C TRP A 120 15.36 -3.09 11.41
N GLU A 121 14.80 -2.80 12.59
CA GLU A 121 13.67 -1.86 12.70
C GLU A 121 14.02 -0.48 12.16
N LYS A 122 15.18 0.04 12.54
CA LYS A 122 15.69 1.34 12.05
C LYS A 122 15.93 1.30 10.55
N SER A 123 16.46 0.19 10.02
CA SER A 123 16.78 0.03 8.61
C SER A 123 15.53 -0.12 7.75
N PHE A 124 14.49 -0.83 8.23
CA PHE A 124 13.19 -0.89 7.61
C PHE A 124 12.49 0.47 7.64
N ALA A 125 12.44 1.13 8.80
CA ALA A 125 11.84 2.46 8.92
C ALA A 125 12.53 3.51 8.03
N PHE A 126 13.87 3.45 7.95
CA PHE A 126 14.62 4.31 7.04
C PHE A 126 14.32 3.99 5.57
N TYR A 127 14.21 2.70 5.22
CA TYR A 127 13.87 2.29 3.86
C TYR A 127 12.48 2.80 3.46
N GLU A 128 11.47 2.52 4.29
CA GLU A 128 10.08 2.96 4.02
C GLU A 128 9.98 4.49 3.96
N GLY A 129 10.66 5.21 4.86
CA GLY A 129 10.71 6.68 4.79
C GLY A 129 11.38 7.21 3.53
N PHE A 130 12.45 6.54 3.07
CA PHE A 130 13.16 6.92 1.84
C PHE A 130 12.32 6.67 0.58
N THR A 131 11.60 5.56 0.54
CA THR A 131 10.69 5.23 -0.58
C THR A 131 9.45 6.12 -0.57
N GLU A 132 8.92 6.46 0.62
CA GLU A 132 7.82 7.42 0.76
C GLU A 132 8.18 8.82 0.21
N ILE A 133 9.43 9.25 0.40
CA ILE A 133 9.91 10.50 -0.24
C ILE A 133 9.91 10.34 -1.77
N GLY A 134 10.30 9.16 -2.29
CA GLY A 134 10.19 8.87 -3.73
C GLY A 134 8.75 8.98 -4.21
N TRP A 135 7.81 8.37 -3.50
CA TRP A 135 6.38 8.45 -3.78
C TRP A 135 5.87 9.89 -3.79
N LEU A 136 6.23 10.69 -2.77
CA LEU A 136 5.88 12.10 -2.67
C LEU A 136 6.40 12.91 -3.87
N ILE A 137 7.66 12.69 -4.28
CA ILE A 137 8.23 13.34 -5.47
C ILE A 137 7.48 12.92 -6.73
N GLY A 138 7.06 11.65 -6.85
CA GLY A 138 6.20 11.18 -7.92
C GLY A 138 4.87 11.93 -8.00
N LEU A 139 4.23 12.17 -6.86
CA LEU A 139 3.02 13.00 -6.79
C LEU A 139 3.30 14.47 -7.18
N LEU A 140 4.44 15.04 -6.77
CA LEU A 140 4.86 16.38 -7.20
C LEU A 140 5.07 16.46 -8.71
N LEU A 141 5.66 15.43 -9.32
CA LEU A 141 5.76 15.34 -10.78
C LEU A 141 4.38 15.29 -11.44
N GLY A 142 3.43 14.54 -10.86
CA GLY A 142 2.05 14.52 -11.31
C GLY A 142 1.40 15.89 -11.28
N PHE A 143 1.64 16.67 -10.22
CA PHE A 143 1.20 18.06 -10.12
C PHE A 143 1.77 18.92 -11.27
N VAL A 144 3.08 18.84 -11.50
CA VAL A 144 3.75 19.62 -12.56
C VAL A 144 3.24 19.21 -13.94
N LEU A 145 3.20 17.91 -14.26
CA LEU A 145 2.77 17.41 -15.56
C LEU A 145 1.31 17.78 -15.85
N SER A 146 0.44 17.66 -14.84
CA SER A 146 -0.97 18.04 -14.99
C SER A 146 -1.16 19.55 -15.14
N THR A 147 -0.36 20.37 -14.45
CA THR A 147 -0.42 21.85 -14.55
C THR A 147 0.11 22.33 -15.92
N LEU A 148 1.13 21.67 -16.45
CA LEU A 148 1.66 21.96 -17.78
C LEU A 148 0.84 21.34 -18.92
N MET A 149 -0.32 20.74 -18.59
CA MET A 149 -1.27 20.15 -19.53
C MET A 149 -0.65 19.06 -20.44
N PHE A 150 0.31 18.29 -19.93
CA PHE A 150 0.81 17.13 -20.64
C PHE A 150 -0.31 16.12 -20.89
N ASN A 151 -0.29 15.49 -22.06
CA ASN A 151 -1.26 14.47 -22.39
C ASN A 151 -1.05 13.17 -21.57
N SER A 152 -2.06 12.33 -21.51
CA SER A 152 -2.03 11.09 -20.74
C SER A 152 -0.90 10.14 -21.17
N ALA A 153 -0.61 10.07 -22.48
CA ALA A 153 0.48 9.25 -22.99
C ALA A 153 1.83 9.72 -22.46
N ALA A 154 2.10 11.05 -22.46
CA ALA A 154 3.33 11.59 -21.92
C ALA A 154 3.50 11.24 -20.42
N THR A 155 2.42 11.34 -19.62
CA THR A 155 2.48 10.96 -18.20
C THR A 155 2.83 9.48 -18.02
N LEU A 156 2.25 8.59 -18.81
CA LEU A 156 2.59 7.16 -18.81
C LEU A 156 4.03 6.91 -19.25
N PHE A 157 4.53 7.66 -20.25
CA PHE A 157 5.94 7.60 -20.65
C PHE A 157 6.88 8.04 -19.53
N PHE A 158 6.53 9.07 -18.76
CA PHE A 158 7.30 9.46 -17.57
C PHE A 158 7.31 8.34 -16.53
N CYS A 159 6.16 7.72 -16.23
CA CYS A 159 6.11 6.57 -15.33
C CYS A 159 6.99 5.40 -15.81
N ALA A 160 6.91 5.06 -17.10
CA ALA A 160 7.75 4.03 -17.71
C ALA A 160 9.23 4.39 -17.64
N GLY A 161 9.58 5.65 -17.94
CA GLY A 161 10.95 6.17 -17.87
C GLY A 161 11.55 6.09 -16.47
N LEU A 162 10.79 6.46 -15.44
CA LEU A 162 11.21 6.34 -14.03
C LEU A 162 11.49 4.88 -13.65
N ASN A 163 10.66 3.95 -14.10
CA ASN A 163 10.86 2.51 -13.87
C ASN A 163 12.06 1.97 -14.67
N LEU A 164 12.31 2.49 -15.87
CA LEU A 164 13.51 2.16 -16.63
C LEU A 164 14.79 2.65 -15.91
N VAL A 165 14.78 3.86 -15.37
CA VAL A 165 15.87 4.38 -14.54
C VAL A 165 16.07 3.50 -13.30
N ALA A 166 14.98 3.10 -12.64
CA ALA A 166 15.01 2.17 -11.51
C ALA A 166 15.66 0.83 -11.89
N PHE A 167 15.30 0.27 -13.05
CA PHE A 167 15.90 -0.95 -13.60
C PHE A 167 17.41 -0.78 -13.84
N LEU A 168 17.83 0.28 -14.55
CA LEU A 168 19.23 0.53 -14.88
C LEU A 168 20.09 0.76 -13.62
N LEU A 169 19.58 1.56 -12.68
CA LEU A 169 20.27 1.77 -11.39
C LEU A 169 20.38 0.46 -10.61
N SER A 170 19.33 -0.34 -10.55
CA SER A 170 19.36 -1.62 -9.86
C SER A 170 20.27 -2.64 -10.55
N LEU A 171 20.39 -2.57 -11.87
CA LEU A 171 21.32 -3.42 -12.63
C LEU A 171 22.78 -3.18 -12.20
N VAL A 172 23.14 -1.93 -11.88
CA VAL A 172 24.50 -1.57 -11.46
C VAL A 172 24.70 -1.67 -9.94
N LEU A 173 23.73 -1.18 -9.15
CA LEU A 173 23.89 -0.95 -7.71
C LEU A 173 23.47 -2.12 -6.83
N VAL A 174 22.55 -2.97 -7.30
CA VAL A 174 22.11 -4.15 -6.54
C VAL A 174 23.11 -5.29 -6.77
N ARG A 175 23.55 -5.88 -5.66
CA ARG A 175 24.38 -7.10 -5.65
C ARG A 175 23.68 -8.14 -4.80
N ASP A 176 23.74 -9.40 -5.25
CA ASP A 176 23.26 -10.51 -4.44
C ASP A 176 24.15 -10.63 -3.19
N PRO A 177 23.58 -10.70 -1.99
CA PRO A 177 24.35 -10.83 -0.77
C PRO A 177 25.06 -12.19 -0.71
N ALA A 178 26.27 -12.23 -0.17
CA ALA A 178 26.93 -13.47 0.15
C ALA A 178 26.15 -14.12 1.33
N MET A 179 25.46 -15.23 1.06
CA MET A 179 24.71 -15.92 2.11
C MET A 179 25.67 -16.58 3.11
N VAL A 180 25.48 -16.29 4.40
CA VAL A 180 26.21 -16.98 5.47
C VAL A 180 25.76 -18.45 5.50
N PHE A 181 26.71 -19.38 5.61
CA PHE A 181 26.52 -20.84 5.49
C PHE A 181 25.42 -21.40 6.43
N GLU A 182 25.29 -20.87 7.63
CA GLU A 182 24.25 -21.25 8.60
C GLU A 182 22.82 -21.04 8.09
N ARG A 183 22.58 -19.99 7.29
CA ARG A 183 21.27 -19.70 6.72
C ARG A 183 20.91 -20.63 5.55
N GLY A 184 21.89 -21.24 4.90
CA GLY A 184 21.67 -22.28 3.90
C GLY A 184 20.98 -23.51 4.46
N LEU A 185 21.33 -23.92 5.68
CA LEU A 185 20.70 -25.06 6.39
C LEU A 185 19.27 -24.73 6.84
N VAL A 186 19.04 -23.54 7.39
CA VAL A 186 17.70 -23.05 7.78
C VAL A 186 16.78 -22.87 6.58
N SER A 187 17.31 -22.62 5.38
CA SER A 187 16.54 -22.46 4.14
C SER A 187 15.93 -23.81 3.65
N ILE A 188 16.59 -24.94 3.89
CA ILE A 188 16.07 -26.27 3.51
C ILE A 188 14.86 -26.63 4.39
N GLU A 189 14.97 -26.38 5.70
CA GLU A 189 13.90 -26.60 6.67
C GLU A 189 12.68 -25.68 6.40
N LYS A 190 12.91 -24.42 6.03
CA LYS A 190 11.87 -23.46 5.67
C LYS A 190 11.18 -23.74 4.33
N SER A 191 11.83 -24.38 3.37
CA SER A 191 11.23 -24.69 2.05
C SER A 191 10.17 -25.79 2.13
N VAL A 192 10.39 -26.79 2.99
CA VAL A 192 9.40 -27.86 3.28
C VAL A 192 8.24 -27.27 4.09
N ASP A 193 8.55 -26.39 5.03
CA ASP A 193 7.60 -25.71 5.91
C ASP A 193 6.73 -24.67 5.16
N PHE A 194 7.23 -24.05 4.08
CA PHE A 194 6.49 -23.07 3.27
C PHE A 194 5.33 -23.70 2.47
N ALA A 195 5.55 -24.84 1.83
CA ALA A 195 4.48 -25.53 1.09
C ALA A 195 3.37 -26.03 2.03
N SER A 196 3.76 -26.56 3.20
CA SER A 196 2.82 -26.97 4.25
C SER A 196 2.10 -25.76 4.89
N ARG A 197 2.74 -24.60 4.97
CA ARG A 197 2.17 -23.35 5.56
C ARG A 197 1.18 -22.65 4.64
N GLY A 198 1.40 -22.65 3.33
CA GLY A 198 0.42 -22.12 2.36
C GLY A 198 -0.91 -22.88 2.45
N ILE A 199 -0.83 -24.22 2.53
CA ILE A 199 -1.98 -25.09 2.73
C ILE A 199 -2.58 -24.92 4.13
N PHE A 200 -1.75 -24.78 5.16
CA PHE A 200 -2.19 -24.57 6.54
C PHE A 200 -2.86 -23.19 6.77
N ILE A 201 -2.35 -22.12 6.14
CA ILE A 201 -3.00 -20.80 6.20
C ILE A 201 -4.36 -20.85 5.52
N ALA A 202 -4.46 -21.51 4.36
CA ALA A 202 -5.73 -21.69 3.67
C ALA A 202 -6.72 -22.55 4.49
N SER A 203 -6.26 -23.66 5.09
CA SER A 203 -7.10 -24.52 5.94
C SER A 203 -7.48 -23.86 7.27
N SER A 204 -6.56 -23.13 7.90
CA SER A 204 -6.84 -22.45 9.16
C SER A 204 -7.76 -21.24 9.03
N MET A 205 -7.88 -20.65 7.83
CA MET A 205 -8.93 -19.66 7.54
C MET A 205 -10.31 -20.31 7.41
N ILE A 206 -10.37 -21.60 7.02
CA ILE A 206 -11.61 -22.37 6.87
C ILE A 206 -12.03 -22.99 8.21
N ASP A 207 -11.07 -23.45 9.02
CA ASP A 207 -11.35 -24.22 10.28
C ASP A 207 -11.41 -23.35 11.56
N GLY A 208 -11.37 -22.03 11.47
CA GLY A 208 -11.34 -21.15 12.64
C GLY A 208 -10.10 -21.37 13.49
N VAL A 209 -9.15 -20.45 13.42
CA VAL A 209 -7.80 -20.54 14.02
C VAL A 209 -7.83 -20.92 15.50
N SER A 210 -7.71 -22.22 15.80
CA SER A 210 -7.27 -22.64 17.13
C SER A 210 -5.74 -22.59 17.19
N VAL A 211 -5.21 -21.43 17.50
CA VAL A 211 -3.78 -21.26 17.80
C VAL A 211 -3.51 -21.92 19.15
N THR A 212 -2.73 -22.98 19.15
CA THR A 212 -2.24 -23.64 20.39
C THR A 212 -1.43 -22.63 21.21
N THR A 213 -2.10 -22.09 22.21
CA THR A 213 -1.65 -21.00 23.08
C THR A 213 -0.88 -21.57 24.27
N THR A 214 0.45 -21.65 24.18
CA THR A 214 1.24 -21.97 25.39
C THR A 214 1.79 -20.73 26.10
N LYS A 215 1.69 -19.51 25.57
CA LYS A 215 2.16 -18.29 26.27
C LYS A 215 1.31 -17.02 26.14
N PHE A 216 0.27 -16.99 25.32
CA PHE A 216 -0.54 -15.77 25.09
C PHE A 216 -1.93 -15.85 25.75
N LYS A 217 -1.97 -16.08 27.06
CA LYS A 217 -3.21 -16.26 27.82
C LYS A 217 -4.04 -14.97 28.00
N ARG A 218 -3.65 -13.84 27.41
CA ARG A 218 -4.30 -12.53 27.60
C ARG A 218 -4.72 -11.79 26.34
N ASP A 219 -4.18 -12.11 25.17
CA ASP A 219 -4.40 -11.32 23.96
C ASP A 219 -5.27 -12.06 22.95
N ASN A 220 -6.32 -11.41 22.50
CA ASN A 220 -7.21 -11.97 21.48
C ASN A 220 -6.64 -11.75 20.07
N VAL A 221 -5.78 -12.68 19.62
CA VAL A 221 -5.13 -12.63 18.30
C VAL A 221 -6.14 -12.50 17.16
N ASN A 222 -7.32 -13.14 17.29
CA ASN A 222 -8.37 -13.05 16.29
C ASN A 222 -8.91 -11.62 16.17
N ALA A 223 -9.04 -10.92 17.31
CA ALA A 223 -9.45 -9.51 17.32
C ALA A 223 -8.40 -8.61 16.63
N PHE A 224 -7.10 -8.87 16.83
CA PHE A 224 -6.02 -8.18 16.12
C PHE A 224 -6.11 -8.39 14.61
N CYS A 225 -6.22 -9.64 14.17
CA CYS A 225 -6.34 -9.99 12.75
C CYS A 225 -7.60 -9.37 12.13
N GLY A 226 -8.74 -9.47 12.80
CA GLY A 226 -9.99 -8.82 12.36
C GLY A 226 -9.87 -7.30 12.29
N GLY A 227 -9.20 -6.70 13.28
CA GLY A 227 -8.90 -5.26 13.30
C GLY A 227 -8.05 -4.80 12.10
N LEU A 228 -7.03 -5.58 11.72
CA LEU A 228 -6.20 -5.30 10.54
C LEU A 228 -7.00 -5.37 9.23
N ILE A 229 -7.83 -6.42 9.07
CA ILE A 229 -8.69 -6.56 7.88
C ILE A 229 -9.67 -5.38 7.80
N LEU A 230 -10.37 -5.06 8.89
CA LEU A 230 -11.35 -3.98 8.92
C LEU A 230 -10.69 -2.60 8.70
N PHE A 231 -9.52 -2.36 9.28
CA PHE A 231 -8.78 -1.12 9.06
C PHE A 231 -8.38 -0.96 7.58
N SER A 232 -7.83 -2.00 6.97
CA SER A 232 -7.44 -2.00 5.57
C SER A 232 -8.65 -1.86 4.64
N LEU A 233 -9.75 -2.56 4.97
CA LEU A 233 -11.03 -2.44 4.29
C LEU A 233 -11.52 -0.97 4.30
N ALA A 234 -11.61 -0.35 5.49
CA ALA A 234 -12.05 1.04 5.64
C ALA A 234 -11.15 2.02 4.89
N THR A 235 -9.83 1.81 4.99
CA THR A 235 -8.85 2.64 4.28
C THR A 235 -9.06 2.57 2.77
N SER A 236 -9.23 1.37 2.21
CA SER A 236 -9.39 1.19 0.77
C SER A 236 -10.78 1.61 0.28
N ILE A 237 -11.85 1.43 1.06
CA ILE A 237 -13.19 2.00 0.77
C ILE A 237 -13.05 3.50 0.54
N LEU A 238 -12.30 4.20 1.40
CA LEU A 238 -12.15 5.65 1.34
C LEU A 238 -11.21 6.07 0.21
N PHE A 239 -10.00 5.49 0.15
CA PHE A 239 -8.92 6.01 -0.69
C PHE A 239 -9.02 5.62 -2.16
N THR A 240 -9.63 4.48 -2.51
CA THR A 240 -9.72 4.05 -3.91
C THR A 240 -10.54 5.01 -4.78
N PRO A 241 -11.73 5.49 -4.39
CA PRO A 241 -12.47 6.47 -5.17
C PRO A 241 -12.04 7.93 -4.90
N MET A 242 -11.16 8.17 -3.92
CA MET A 242 -10.78 9.52 -3.48
C MET A 242 -10.18 10.41 -4.58
N PRO A 243 -9.32 9.93 -5.51
CA PRO A 243 -8.80 10.76 -6.60
C PRO A 243 -9.90 11.35 -7.47
N ILE A 244 -10.98 10.59 -7.72
CA ILE A 244 -12.11 11.07 -8.50
C ILE A 244 -12.92 12.10 -7.70
N PHE A 245 -13.19 11.82 -6.42
CA PHE A 245 -13.86 12.79 -5.54
C PHE A 245 -13.11 14.13 -5.48
N ILE A 246 -11.78 14.11 -5.27
CA ILE A 246 -10.98 15.34 -5.26
C ILE A 246 -11.00 16.03 -6.63
N SER A 247 -10.94 15.26 -7.73
CA SER A 247 -11.06 15.81 -9.08
C SER A 247 -12.38 16.55 -9.28
N ASP A 248 -13.48 15.99 -8.79
CA ASP A 248 -14.81 16.58 -8.94
C ASP A 248 -14.95 17.88 -8.13
N ILE A 249 -14.49 17.93 -6.88
CA ILE A 249 -14.55 19.17 -6.09
C ILE A 249 -13.58 20.24 -6.61
N VAL A 250 -12.40 19.86 -7.13
CA VAL A 250 -11.46 20.79 -7.78
C VAL A 250 -12.07 21.38 -9.04
N LYS A 251 -12.72 20.57 -9.88
CA LYS A 251 -13.44 21.06 -11.07
C LYS A 251 -14.60 21.99 -10.69
N THR A 252 -15.40 21.63 -9.69
CA THR A 252 -16.52 22.44 -9.20
C THR A 252 -16.03 23.79 -8.65
N ALA A 253 -14.83 23.81 -8.04
CA ALA A 253 -14.20 25.05 -7.57
C ALA A 253 -13.51 25.86 -8.68
N ALA A 254 -13.58 25.42 -9.94
CA ALA A 254 -12.88 26.00 -11.09
C ALA A 254 -11.35 26.15 -10.86
N LEU A 255 -10.76 25.21 -10.15
CA LEU A 255 -9.33 25.18 -9.84
C LEU A 255 -8.54 24.33 -10.86
N PRO A 256 -7.22 24.58 -11.02
CA PRO A 256 -6.40 23.78 -11.93
C PRO A 256 -6.41 22.30 -11.56
N ALA A 257 -6.53 21.41 -12.58
CA ALA A 257 -6.59 19.95 -12.38
C ALA A 257 -5.37 19.37 -11.62
N GLY A 258 -4.20 19.99 -11.75
CA GLY A 258 -3.00 19.60 -11.00
C GLY A 258 -3.18 19.63 -9.49
N LEU A 259 -4.09 20.43 -8.94
CA LEU A 259 -4.36 20.47 -7.50
C LEU A 259 -4.82 19.13 -6.92
N VAL A 260 -5.40 18.25 -7.74
CA VAL A 260 -5.69 16.87 -7.31
C VAL A 260 -4.42 16.21 -6.76
N PHE A 261 -3.32 16.27 -7.51
CA PHE A 261 -2.03 15.74 -7.06
C PHE A 261 -1.48 16.47 -5.83
N ALA A 262 -1.61 17.81 -5.79
CA ALA A 262 -1.14 18.60 -4.65
C ALA A 262 -1.79 18.19 -3.32
N VAL A 263 -3.07 17.86 -3.32
CA VAL A 263 -3.79 17.34 -2.15
C VAL A 263 -3.15 16.03 -1.66
N PHE A 264 -2.78 15.13 -2.57
CA PHE A 264 -2.14 13.86 -2.20
C PHE A 264 -0.64 14.03 -1.84
N VAL A 265 0.06 15.03 -2.40
CA VAL A 265 1.39 15.45 -1.91
C VAL A 265 1.33 15.83 -0.43
N LEU A 266 0.34 16.60 -0.05
CA LEU A 266 0.15 17.01 1.35
C LEU A 266 -0.25 15.83 2.24
N ASN A 267 -1.05 14.89 1.75
CA ASN A 267 -1.36 13.63 2.44
C ASN A 267 -0.08 12.80 2.69
N SER A 268 0.75 12.60 1.66
CA SER A 268 2.03 11.88 1.79
C SER A 268 3.02 12.65 2.68
N GLY A 269 3.04 13.99 2.62
CA GLY A 269 3.79 14.84 3.55
C GLY A 269 3.39 14.61 5.01
N GLY A 270 2.09 14.47 5.28
CA GLY A 270 1.57 14.04 6.58
C GLY A 270 2.13 12.66 6.98
N GLY A 271 2.19 11.71 6.05
CA GLY A 271 2.81 10.40 6.25
C GLY A 271 4.28 10.48 6.63
N VAL A 272 5.08 11.25 5.90
CA VAL A 272 6.51 11.48 6.21
C VAL A 272 6.70 12.02 7.63
N LEU A 273 5.87 12.99 8.04
CA LEU A 273 5.90 13.53 9.41
C LEU A 273 5.53 12.46 10.44
N GLY A 274 4.55 11.61 10.13
CA GLY A 274 4.16 10.49 10.98
C GLY A 274 5.30 9.47 11.18
N TYR A 275 5.99 9.08 10.11
CA TYR A 275 7.16 8.21 10.18
C TYR A 275 8.31 8.85 10.95
N ALA A 276 8.60 10.13 10.72
CA ALA A 276 9.64 10.85 11.46
C ALA A 276 9.35 10.93 12.97
N LEU A 277 8.08 11.09 13.34
CA LEU A 277 7.67 11.07 14.75
C LEU A 277 7.78 9.67 15.35
N ALA A 278 7.38 8.62 14.59
CA ALA A 278 7.49 7.24 15.03
C ALA A 278 8.95 6.84 15.34
N GLN A 279 9.90 7.26 14.50
CA GLN A 279 11.34 7.01 14.71
C GLN A 279 11.90 7.64 16.00
N ARG A 280 11.33 8.77 16.44
CA ARG A 280 11.76 9.48 17.65
C ARG A 280 11.15 8.91 18.94
N ARG A 281 10.11 8.08 18.82
CA ARG A 281 9.49 7.46 20.00
C ARG A 281 10.36 6.32 20.51
N SER A 282 10.63 6.33 21.84
CA SER A 282 11.32 5.24 22.52
C SER A 282 10.45 3.95 22.46
N GLU A 283 11.09 2.79 22.36
CA GLU A 283 10.49 1.45 22.28
C GLU A 283 9.43 1.14 23.36
N GLN A 284 9.44 1.86 24.48
CA GLN A 284 8.53 1.65 25.61
C GLN A 284 7.11 2.20 25.43
N SER A 285 6.77 2.88 24.33
CA SER A 285 5.48 3.58 24.17
C SER A 285 4.50 2.96 23.17
N THR A 286 4.82 1.83 22.54
CA THR A 286 3.88 1.12 21.64
C THR A 286 2.87 0.31 22.44
N THR A 287 1.89 1.00 23.01
CA THR A 287 0.81 0.33 23.72
C THR A 287 -0.35 0.06 22.75
N LYS A 288 -1.04 -1.07 22.95
CA LYS A 288 -2.31 -1.41 22.26
C LYS A 288 -3.30 -0.25 22.29
N SER A 289 -3.35 0.48 23.40
CA SER A 289 -4.15 1.71 23.56
C SER A 289 -3.80 2.80 22.56
N SER A 290 -2.54 2.90 22.10
CA SER A 290 -2.15 3.87 21.07
C SER A 290 -2.75 3.50 19.72
N THR A 291 -2.67 2.23 19.31
CA THR A 291 -3.20 1.74 18.03
C THR A 291 -4.72 1.95 17.94
N SER A 292 -5.47 1.56 18.97
CA SER A 292 -6.93 1.75 18.97
C SER A 292 -7.34 3.23 18.90
N ARG A 293 -6.61 4.14 19.58
CA ARG A 293 -6.86 5.60 19.48
C ARG A 293 -6.62 6.13 18.07
N LEU A 294 -5.57 5.70 17.38
CA LEU A 294 -5.28 6.11 16.01
C LEU A 294 -6.41 5.71 15.05
N VAL A 295 -6.92 4.47 15.20
CA VAL A 295 -8.05 3.97 14.40
C VAL A 295 -9.32 4.76 14.68
N PHE A 296 -9.61 5.05 15.96
CA PHE A 296 -10.76 5.86 16.38
C PHE A 296 -10.72 7.26 15.76
N LEU A 297 -9.55 7.94 15.83
CA LEU A 297 -9.37 9.25 15.22
C LEU A 297 -9.62 9.20 13.71
N ARG A 298 -9.13 8.18 13.01
CA ARG A 298 -9.42 8.02 11.56
C ARG A 298 -10.92 7.90 11.29
N GLY A 299 -11.66 7.17 12.13
CA GLY A 299 -13.12 7.08 12.01
C GLY A 299 -13.78 8.46 12.12
N ILE A 300 -13.40 9.26 13.13
CA ILE A 300 -13.91 10.63 13.30
C ILE A 300 -13.60 11.50 12.08
N PHE A 301 -12.35 11.48 11.59
CA PHE A 301 -11.96 12.27 10.43
C PHE A 301 -12.64 11.79 9.14
N ALA A 302 -12.99 10.48 9.01
CA ALA A 302 -13.80 10.01 7.89
C ALA A 302 -15.22 10.61 7.92
N PHE A 303 -15.84 10.70 9.10
CA PHE A 303 -17.13 11.39 9.23
C PHE A 303 -17.05 12.91 8.98
N LEU A 304 -15.92 13.55 9.29
CA LEU A 304 -15.72 14.97 8.97
C LEU A 304 -15.80 15.25 7.46
N LEU A 305 -15.45 14.29 6.60
CA LEU A 305 -15.60 14.44 5.14
C LEU A 305 -17.07 14.60 4.70
N ILE A 306 -18.03 14.20 5.52
CA ILE A 306 -19.46 14.41 5.25
C ILE A 306 -19.77 15.91 5.12
N LEU A 307 -19.09 16.75 5.90
CA LEU A 307 -19.29 18.19 5.87
C LEU A 307 -18.87 18.83 4.54
N VAL A 308 -18.01 18.16 3.76
CA VAL A 308 -17.59 18.66 2.44
C VAL A 308 -18.79 18.95 1.53
N ALA A 309 -19.83 18.11 1.61
CA ALA A 309 -21.04 18.28 0.80
C ALA A 309 -21.87 19.55 1.14
N GLN A 310 -21.61 20.16 2.31
CA GLN A 310 -22.35 21.34 2.81
C GLN A 310 -21.56 22.66 2.67
N LEU A 311 -20.30 22.57 2.24
CA LEU A 311 -19.41 23.72 2.14
C LEU A 311 -19.38 24.28 0.71
N SER A 312 -18.91 25.53 0.58
CA SER A 312 -18.57 26.09 -0.74
C SER A 312 -17.44 25.27 -1.37
N ALA A 313 -17.37 25.22 -2.69
CA ALA A 313 -16.41 24.38 -3.42
C ALA A 313 -14.96 24.60 -2.97
N LEU A 314 -14.55 25.84 -2.72
CA LEU A 314 -13.19 26.16 -2.23
C LEU A 314 -12.97 25.65 -0.80
N ALA A 315 -13.94 25.83 0.09
CA ALA A 315 -13.87 25.34 1.47
C ALA A 315 -13.87 23.80 1.52
N SER A 316 -14.58 23.16 0.58
CA SER A 316 -14.58 21.69 0.40
C SER A 316 -13.19 21.14 0.08
N VAL A 317 -12.48 21.78 -0.86
CA VAL A 317 -11.09 21.41 -1.18
C VAL A 317 -10.19 21.61 0.05
N GLY A 318 -10.34 22.73 0.76
CA GLY A 318 -9.56 23.01 1.97
C GLY A 318 -9.79 21.97 3.08
N LEU A 319 -11.05 21.65 3.38
CA LEU A 319 -11.40 20.67 4.41
C LEU A 319 -10.92 19.25 4.01
N ALA A 320 -11.17 18.83 2.77
CA ALA A 320 -10.72 17.53 2.29
C ALA A 320 -9.18 17.41 2.38
N THR A 321 -8.45 18.47 2.00
CA THR A 321 -6.99 18.51 2.11
C THR A 321 -6.53 18.38 3.57
N ALA A 322 -7.10 19.16 4.48
CA ALA A 322 -6.75 19.11 5.90
C ALA A 322 -6.99 17.71 6.50
N VAL A 323 -8.13 17.10 6.19
CA VAL A 323 -8.45 15.73 6.63
C VAL A 323 -7.46 14.73 6.04
N LEU A 324 -7.12 14.82 4.76
CA LEU A 324 -6.18 13.91 4.12
C LEU A 324 -4.76 14.02 4.69
N ILE A 325 -4.27 15.21 5.05
CA ILE A 325 -2.99 15.38 5.77
C ILE A 325 -3.00 14.58 7.07
N VAL A 326 -4.07 14.70 7.85
CA VAL A 326 -4.22 13.96 9.11
C VAL A 326 -4.31 12.46 8.85
N PHE A 327 -5.00 12.02 7.79
CA PHE A 327 -5.05 10.61 7.40
C PHE A 327 -3.67 10.05 7.09
N GLY A 328 -2.84 10.75 6.32
CA GLY A 328 -1.47 10.35 6.04
C GLY A 328 -0.65 10.18 7.32
N PHE A 329 -0.69 11.18 8.20
CA PHE A 329 0.00 11.16 9.49
C PHE A 329 -0.44 9.97 10.38
N LEU A 330 -1.76 9.77 10.55
CA LEU A 330 -2.30 8.69 11.36
C LEU A 330 -2.00 7.32 10.75
N ASN A 331 -1.95 7.22 9.41
CA ASN A 331 -1.62 5.98 8.71
C ASN A 331 -0.19 5.53 8.99
N ALA A 332 0.77 6.44 8.88
CA ALA A 332 2.17 6.14 9.16
C ALA A 332 2.38 5.64 10.60
N LEU A 333 1.79 6.32 11.57
CA LEU A 333 1.84 5.89 12.97
C LEU A 333 1.16 4.53 13.19
N PHE A 334 0.01 4.29 12.55
CA PHE A 334 -0.70 3.01 12.64
C PHE A 334 0.14 1.87 12.07
N LEU A 335 0.74 2.04 10.89
CA LEU A 335 1.54 1.01 10.24
C LEU A 335 2.76 0.62 11.09
N VAL A 336 3.49 1.60 11.62
CA VAL A 336 4.64 1.33 12.50
C VAL A 336 4.21 0.58 13.76
N ASN A 337 3.13 1.04 14.42
CA ASN A 337 2.63 0.39 15.63
C ASN A 337 2.14 -1.05 15.37
N THR A 338 1.38 -1.26 14.29
CA THR A 338 0.82 -2.59 13.99
C THR A 338 1.87 -3.56 13.46
N LEU A 339 2.89 -3.07 12.74
CA LEU A 339 4.01 -3.90 12.32
C LEU A 339 4.79 -4.41 13.55
N SER A 340 5.09 -3.54 14.51
CA SER A 340 5.73 -3.92 15.78
C SER A 340 4.88 -4.92 16.55
N LEU A 341 3.60 -4.65 16.76
CA LEU A 341 2.66 -5.57 17.42
C LEU A 341 2.54 -6.91 16.67
N SER A 342 2.58 -6.89 15.34
CA SER A 342 2.50 -8.13 14.55
C SER A 342 3.69 -9.05 14.79
N MET A 343 4.89 -8.50 15.01
CA MET A 343 6.08 -9.27 15.32
C MET A 343 5.99 -9.95 16.70
N GLU A 344 5.24 -9.36 17.63
CA GLU A 344 5.01 -9.94 18.97
C GLU A 344 3.87 -10.96 18.97
N VAL A 345 2.79 -10.69 18.22
CA VAL A 345 1.53 -11.43 18.26
C VAL A 345 1.51 -12.57 17.23
N ILE A 346 2.09 -12.37 16.05
CA ILE A 346 2.12 -13.38 14.99
C ILE A 346 3.32 -14.30 15.22
N PRO A 347 3.12 -15.64 15.35
CA PRO A 347 4.20 -16.59 15.60
C PRO A 347 5.33 -16.47 14.57
N ALA A 348 6.56 -16.68 15.01
CA ALA A 348 7.74 -16.71 14.15
C ALA A 348 7.51 -17.67 12.97
N GLY A 349 7.78 -17.20 11.75
CA GLY A 349 7.56 -17.95 10.51
C GLY A 349 6.22 -17.68 9.83
N LYS A 350 5.31 -16.89 10.42
CA LYS A 350 4.04 -16.47 9.82
C LYS A 350 4.00 -14.96 9.49
N SER A 351 5.14 -14.32 9.35
CA SER A 351 5.25 -12.87 9.08
C SER A 351 4.48 -12.41 7.82
N GLY A 352 4.32 -13.29 6.84
CA GLY A 352 3.50 -13.02 5.66
C GLY A 352 2.00 -12.86 5.95
N LEU A 353 1.50 -13.35 7.09
CA LEU A 353 0.09 -13.25 7.46
C LEU A 353 -0.36 -11.79 7.60
N PHE A 354 0.49 -10.91 8.12
CA PHE A 354 0.22 -9.47 8.22
C PHE A 354 -0.15 -8.86 6.86
N ASN A 355 0.68 -9.12 5.84
CA ASN A 355 0.45 -8.62 4.48
C ASN A 355 -0.80 -9.22 3.83
N VAL A 356 -1.09 -10.50 4.11
CA VAL A 356 -2.32 -11.17 3.62
C VAL A 356 -3.56 -10.52 4.21
N LEU A 357 -3.57 -10.26 5.54
CA LEU A 357 -4.72 -9.64 6.22
C LEU A 357 -4.99 -8.23 5.67
N ILE A 358 -3.93 -7.43 5.52
CA ILE A 358 -4.03 -6.10 4.90
C ILE A 358 -4.47 -6.21 3.45
N GLY A 359 -3.91 -7.15 2.68
CA GLY A 359 -4.25 -7.37 1.28
C GLY A 359 -5.71 -7.77 1.07
N VAL A 360 -6.24 -8.68 1.87
CA VAL A 360 -7.65 -9.11 1.80
C VAL A 360 -8.60 -7.95 2.13
N GLY A 361 -8.35 -7.23 3.23
CA GLY A 361 -9.12 -6.04 3.57
C GLY A 361 -9.02 -4.97 2.49
N GLY A 362 -7.82 -4.74 1.98
CA GLY A 362 -7.54 -3.80 0.90
C GLY A 362 -8.28 -4.11 -0.39
N ALA A 363 -8.26 -5.37 -0.83
CA ALA A 363 -8.95 -5.81 -2.04
C ALA A 363 -10.48 -5.64 -1.90
N GLY A 364 -11.04 -6.07 -0.75
CA GLY A 364 -12.46 -5.87 -0.47
C GLY A 364 -12.86 -4.39 -0.48
N GLY A 365 -12.06 -3.55 0.17
CA GLY A 365 -12.33 -2.11 0.24
C GLY A 365 -12.17 -1.41 -1.11
N SER A 366 -11.16 -1.80 -1.90
CA SER A 366 -10.94 -1.25 -3.24
C SER A 366 -12.07 -1.59 -4.22
N PHE A 367 -12.77 -2.71 -4.01
CA PHE A 367 -13.98 -3.04 -4.76
C PHE A 367 -15.20 -2.27 -4.26
N LEU A 368 -15.44 -2.33 -2.94
CA LEU A 368 -16.64 -1.77 -2.33
C LEU A 368 -16.68 -0.25 -2.38
N GLY A 369 -15.55 0.44 -2.19
CA GLY A 369 -15.51 1.90 -2.18
C GLY A 369 -16.03 2.54 -3.48
N PRO A 370 -15.44 2.22 -4.64
CA PRO A 370 -15.92 2.71 -5.94
C PRO A 370 -17.34 2.25 -6.28
N LEU A 371 -17.73 1.00 -5.94
CA LEU A 371 -19.07 0.49 -6.13
C LEU A 371 -20.10 1.32 -5.35
N ILE A 372 -19.83 1.61 -4.07
CA ILE A 372 -20.68 2.45 -3.22
C ILE A 372 -20.72 3.88 -3.77
N ALA A 373 -19.56 4.43 -4.18
CA ALA A 373 -19.48 5.77 -4.73
C ALA A 373 -20.35 5.91 -6.00
N GLN A 374 -20.32 4.91 -6.87
CA GLN A 374 -21.11 4.90 -8.11
C GLN A 374 -22.60 4.74 -7.86
N SER A 375 -23.00 3.88 -6.89
CA SER A 375 -24.40 3.53 -6.66
C SER A 375 -25.11 4.50 -5.72
N PHE A 376 -24.41 5.02 -4.71
CA PHE A 376 -24.98 5.79 -3.60
C PHE A 376 -24.30 7.15 -3.35
N GLY A 377 -23.27 7.47 -4.14
CA GLY A 377 -22.50 8.71 -4.02
C GLY A 377 -21.43 8.70 -2.93
N PHE A 378 -20.55 9.72 -2.94
CA PHE A 378 -19.39 9.81 -2.07
C PHE A 378 -19.75 9.99 -0.58
N LEU A 379 -20.90 10.61 -0.28
CA LEU A 379 -21.37 10.75 1.10
C LEU A 379 -21.48 9.39 1.80
N THR A 380 -22.06 8.41 1.10
CA THR A 380 -22.21 7.04 1.61
C THR A 380 -20.85 6.35 1.80
N VAL A 381 -19.87 6.64 0.93
CA VAL A 381 -18.49 6.13 1.10
C VAL A 381 -17.89 6.62 2.42
N PHE A 382 -18.04 7.89 2.75
CA PHE A 382 -17.50 8.47 3.99
C PHE A 382 -18.16 7.88 5.23
N ILE A 383 -19.50 7.71 5.19
CA ILE A 383 -20.25 7.06 6.28
C ILE A 383 -19.79 5.61 6.46
N MET A 384 -19.72 4.84 5.37
CA MET A 384 -19.33 3.42 5.43
C MET A 384 -17.89 3.26 5.90
N ALA A 385 -16.95 4.05 5.38
CA ALA A 385 -15.57 4.04 5.84
C ALA A 385 -15.46 4.39 7.33
N GLY A 386 -16.18 5.43 7.77
CA GLY A 386 -16.23 5.82 9.19
C GLY A 386 -16.76 4.71 10.10
N VAL A 387 -17.85 4.06 9.70
CA VAL A 387 -18.44 2.93 10.44
C VAL A 387 -17.45 1.75 10.50
N VAL A 388 -16.82 1.39 9.39
CA VAL A 388 -15.85 0.28 9.35
C VAL A 388 -14.61 0.62 10.18
N PHE A 389 -14.13 1.88 10.22
CA PHE A 389 -13.07 2.31 11.14
C PHE A 389 -13.48 2.16 12.60
N LEU A 390 -14.73 2.48 12.96
CA LEU A 390 -15.23 2.27 14.33
C LEU A 390 -15.32 0.78 14.68
N LEU A 391 -15.71 -0.08 13.75
CA LEU A 391 -15.66 -1.54 13.95
C LEU A 391 -14.21 -2.03 14.15
N ALA A 392 -13.27 -1.52 13.35
CA ALA A 392 -11.85 -1.79 13.54
C ALA A 392 -11.34 -1.31 14.90
N TYR A 393 -11.76 -0.12 15.35
CA TYR A 393 -11.44 0.38 16.68
C TYR A 393 -11.93 -0.57 17.78
N VAL A 394 -13.18 -1.06 17.69
CA VAL A 394 -13.72 -2.04 18.66
C VAL A 394 -12.87 -3.31 18.66
N ALA A 395 -12.51 -3.84 17.48
CA ALA A 395 -11.65 -5.01 17.37
C ALA A 395 -10.26 -4.79 18.05
N PHE A 396 -9.59 -3.66 17.81
CA PHE A 396 -8.33 -3.32 18.47
C PHE A 396 -8.48 -3.02 19.98
N LYS A 397 -9.66 -2.65 20.45
CA LYS A 397 -9.93 -2.44 21.88
C LYS A 397 -10.15 -3.75 22.62
N ILE A 398 -10.70 -4.77 21.93
CA ILE A 398 -10.91 -6.12 22.48
C ILE A 398 -9.59 -6.92 22.49
N PHE A 399 -8.67 -6.60 21.58
CA PHE A 399 -7.31 -7.14 21.53
C PHE A 399 -6.47 -6.68 22.73
#